data_9c8d25ef093c9d9875f5a6b27ae14c80
#
_entry.id   9c8d25ef093c9d9875f5a6b27ae14c80
#
_cell.length_a   1.000
_cell.length_b   1.000
_cell.length_c   1.000
_cell.angle_alpha   90.00
_cell.angle_beta   90.00
_cell.angle_gamma   90.00
#
_symmetry.space_group_name_H-M   'P 1'
#
loop_
_entity.id
_entity.type
_entity.pdbx_description
1 polymer ?
#
loop_
_entity_poly.entity_id
_entity_poly.type
_entity_poly.pdbx_seq_one_letter_code
_entity_poly.pdbx_strand_id
1 'polypeptide(L)'
;MVQQANRNLGKVASQGSDDAVSSIDSLNSEDVQSFNGSVDNNTVESNNAKSITSTLSRVETAMSHVLRVKSLKQTVTDARDDNEITARNEEQARRTTLGRILTHPDISDAMRVATHTGGSIAEKLASVRPDDERAVREITSKAEEVSEIEQGLIEKEEEEKKYPPPDKGYAWVICVTELFMIITTWGATTSYGVFISFWLNNNTFAGADPMNYALASSIAICLAQALAPVAMITQNMIGLNITIAMGTIINFAGYMLCSFCTELWQLYCTLGLMVGTGFAFIFNPSIVILSSWFVKYRAISSGVTICGAGIGGVAFALGAQDLINLKSDYRWAMRMIAIVTLCLNCFVVVLMRERVPVKREVSRKSFKLQLKTILNYRTMLHWPIIAITFWFGMAIVSYIVITFSLASFATFIGLSETQGSHVTGIFNGCQAIGRPIIGICGDRYGKINTALIGNVIVIILIFAFFVNCNNSATLIGFAIVSGLVTGWSQLLNQAIMPDAVPMAEYPSVWSYENIIVGCFCLFSEVVALKLRDLSSSMPFLKAQIFSGFMVLGSLLFMIPVREWKIRQMIESRLEDAKDRMEAIQMTSDPEKSRESLDAVSVRIERYQSLLTKSSRGYLRRLFYPVKA
;
A
#
# COMPACT_ATOMS: atom_id res chain seq x y z
N MET A 1 -23.21 -10.34 31.79
CA MET A 1 -23.13 -11.49 30.87
C MET A 1 -21.74 -11.67 30.24
N VAL A 2 -21.07 -10.62 29.75
CA VAL A 2 -19.71 -10.71 29.15
C VAL A 2 -18.63 -11.19 30.14
N GLN A 3 -18.71 -10.86 31.42
CA GLN A 3 -17.78 -11.35 32.45
C GLN A 3 -18.00 -12.83 32.82
N GLN A 4 -19.19 -13.38 32.60
CA GLN A 4 -19.49 -14.80 32.80
C GLN A 4 -19.04 -15.67 31.62
N ALA A 5 -19.12 -15.15 30.40
CA ALA A 5 -18.61 -15.79 29.20
C ALA A 5 -17.08 -15.92 29.19
N ASN A 6 -16.37 -14.87 29.66
CA ASN A 6 -14.90 -14.91 29.81
C ASN A 6 -14.41 -15.86 30.92
N ARG A 7 -15.19 -16.08 31.98
CA ARG A 7 -14.87 -17.08 33.01
C ARG A 7 -15.09 -18.52 32.53
N ASN A 8 -16.04 -18.74 31.65
CA ASN A 8 -16.30 -20.06 31.08
C ASN A 8 -15.29 -20.43 29.97
N LEU A 9 -14.85 -19.47 29.17
CA LEU A 9 -13.77 -19.68 28.19
C LEU A 9 -12.41 -19.95 28.84
N GLY A 10 -12.09 -19.31 29.98
CA GLY A 10 -10.88 -19.60 30.74
C GLY A 10 -10.91 -20.98 31.43
N LYS A 11 -12.08 -21.50 31.77
CA LYS A 11 -12.20 -22.83 32.37
C LYS A 11 -12.15 -23.97 31.36
N VAL A 12 -12.63 -23.75 30.13
CA VAL A 12 -12.57 -24.75 29.06
C VAL A 12 -11.15 -24.85 28.49
N ALA A 13 -10.38 -23.73 28.44
CA ALA A 13 -8.99 -23.75 28.01
C ALA A 13 -8.03 -24.38 29.06
N SER A 14 -8.37 -24.37 30.35
CA SER A 14 -7.53 -24.97 31.40
C SER A 14 -7.86 -26.45 31.70
N GLN A 15 -9.00 -26.96 31.26
CA GLN A 15 -9.34 -28.39 31.39
C GLN A 15 -8.96 -29.24 30.16
N GLY A 16 -8.69 -28.62 29.01
CA GLY A 16 -8.33 -29.34 27.78
C GLY A 16 -6.84 -29.63 27.61
N SER A 17 -5.95 -29.05 28.46
CA SER A 17 -4.51 -29.27 28.32
C SER A 17 -3.95 -30.38 29.19
N ASP A 18 -4.61 -30.73 30.28
CA ASP A 18 -4.05 -31.70 31.23
C ASP A 18 -4.47 -33.15 30.94
N ASP A 19 -5.60 -33.38 30.26
CA ASP A 19 -6.04 -34.72 29.88
C ASP A 19 -5.41 -35.22 28.55
N ALA A 20 -4.87 -34.34 27.70
CA ALA A 20 -4.22 -34.73 26.45
C ALA A 20 -2.74 -35.15 26.63
N VAL A 21 -2.08 -34.70 27.68
CA VAL A 21 -0.66 -35.02 27.95
C VAL A 21 -0.49 -36.32 28.71
N SER A 22 -1.49 -36.76 29.48
CA SER A 22 -1.40 -38.01 30.25
C SER A 22 -1.71 -39.30 29.45
N SER A 23 -2.24 -39.15 28.21
CA SER A 23 -2.55 -40.29 27.36
C SER A 23 -1.49 -40.62 26.28
N ILE A 24 -0.45 -39.80 26.15
CA ILE A 24 0.65 -40.03 25.21
C ILE A 24 1.85 -40.74 25.81
N ASP A 25 2.03 -40.70 27.14
CA ASP A 25 3.16 -41.34 27.81
C ASP A 25 2.94 -42.82 28.19
N SER A 26 1.77 -43.43 27.86
CA SER A 26 1.49 -44.82 28.16
C SER A 26 1.54 -45.81 26.96
N LEU A 27 2.04 -45.36 25.80
CA LEU A 27 2.08 -46.16 24.57
C LEU A 27 3.50 -46.38 23.98
N ASN A 28 4.52 -46.40 24.82
CA ASN A 28 5.86 -46.81 24.37
C ASN A 28 6.51 -47.71 25.44
N SER A 29 6.36 -49.00 25.30
CA SER A 29 7.30 -50.11 25.56
C SER A 29 6.57 -51.39 25.85
N GLU A 30 6.84 -52.39 25.06
CA GLU A 30 6.37 -53.77 25.02
C GLU A 30 5.41 -54.03 23.84
N ASP A 31 5.99 -54.49 22.76
CA ASP A 31 5.54 -55.57 21.88
C ASP A 31 6.25 -55.56 20.53
N VAL A 32 7.56 -55.82 20.60
CA VAL A 32 8.33 -56.26 19.41
C VAL A 32 9.03 -57.58 19.82
N GLN A 33 8.27 -58.68 19.78
CA GLN A 33 8.83 -60.03 19.51
C GLN A 33 7.74 -61.04 19.30
N SER A 34 7.91 -61.81 18.22
CA SER A 34 7.20 -63.04 17.82
C SER A 34 5.86 -62.85 17.08
N PHE A 35 5.91 -62.98 15.78
CA PHE A 35 5.01 -63.94 15.07
C PHE A 35 5.57 -64.24 13.68
N ASN A 36 6.19 -65.41 13.58
CA ASN A 36 6.27 -66.20 12.35
C ASN A 36 5.12 -67.22 12.38
N GLY A 37 4.29 -67.25 11.34
CA GLY A 37 3.43 -68.40 11.13
C GLY A 37 2.03 -68.14 10.60
N SER A 38 1.74 -68.67 9.43
CA SER A 38 0.45 -69.02 8.80
C SER A 38 -0.52 -67.88 8.45
N VAL A 39 -0.72 -67.72 7.15
CA VAL A 39 -1.72 -66.85 6.50
C VAL A 39 -3.09 -67.51 6.63
N ASP A 40 -3.96 -66.99 7.51
CA ASP A 40 -5.38 -67.30 7.56
C ASP A 40 -6.19 -66.15 6.95
N ASN A 41 -7.11 -66.44 6.03
CA ASN A 41 -7.95 -65.48 5.31
C ASN A 41 -8.84 -64.60 6.21
N ASN A 42 -9.05 -64.96 7.48
CA ASN A 42 -9.79 -64.17 8.47
C ASN A 42 -9.04 -62.95 9.01
N THR A 43 -7.72 -62.87 8.80
CA THR A 43 -6.89 -61.74 9.24
C THR A 43 -6.95 -60.55 8.28
N VAL A 44 -7.29 -60.77 7.02
CA VAL A 44 -7.40 -59.71 6.01
C VAL A 44 -8.66 -58.84 6.24
N GLU A 45 -9.79 -59.48 6.59
CA GLU A 45 -11.02 -58.72 6.94
C GLU A 45 -10.88 -57.92 8.24
N SER A 46 -10.21 -58.48 9.27
CA SER A 46 -9.95 -57.77 10.53
C SER A 46 -8.99 -56.57 10.38
N ASN A 47 -7.99 -56.68 9.51
CA ASN A 47 -7.05 -55.58 9.24
C ASN A 47 -7.70 -54.49 8.38
N ASN A 48 -8.55 -54.84 7.44
CA ASN A 48 -9.34 -53.89 6.67
C ASN A 48 -10.34 -53.12 7.55
N ALA A 49 -11.04 -53.82 8.46
CA ALA A 49 -11.95 -53.20 9.42
C ALA A 49 -11.21 -52.23 10.39
N LYS A 50 -10.02 -52.59 10.88
CA LYS A 50 -9.18 -51.73 11.71
C LYS A 50 -8.62 -50.53 10.92
N SER A 51 -8.27 -50.73 9.66
CA SER A 51 -7.83 -49.66 8.76
C SER A 51 -8.97 -48.67 8.48
N ILE A 52 -10.17 -49.16 8.17
CA ILE A 52 -11.37 -48.36 7.94
C ILE A 52 -11.75 -47.56 9.20
N THR A 53 -11.71 -48.18 10.39
CA THR A 53 -12.03 -47.52 11.66
C THR A 53 -11.01 -46.42 12.00
N SER A 54 -9.71 -46.64 11.75
CA SER A 54 -8.68 -45.64 11.95
C SER A 54 -8.81 -44.46 10.96
N THR A 55 -9.22 -44.75 9.73
CA THR A 55 -9.44 -43.73 8.69
C THR A 55 -10.69 -42.90 9.00
N LEU A 56 -11.79 -43.55 9.43
CA LEU A 56 -13.01 -42.85 9.87
C LEU A 56 -12.74 -41.94 11.08
N SER A 57 -11.95 -42.43 12.06
CA SER A 57 -11.53 -41.60 13.21
C SER A 57 -10.71 -40.37 12.80
N ARG A 58 -9.81 -40.51 11.83
CA ARG A 58 -9.07 -39.36 11.28
C ARG A 58 -9.98 -38.38 10.54
N VAL A 59 -10.92 -38.87 9.75
CA VAL A 59 -11.91 -38.05 9.06
C VAL A 59 -12.83 -37.31 10.05
N GLU A 60 -13.26 -38.01 11.13
CA GLU A 60 -14.08 -37.42 12.18
C GLU A 60 -13.34 -36.34 12.96
N THR A 61 -12.04 -36.54 13.21
CA THR A 61 -11.16 -35.51 13.82
C THR A 61 -11.01 -34.32 12.90
N ALA A 62 -10.70 -34.52 11.62
CA ALA A 62 -10.58 -33.43 10.64
C ALA A 62 -11.90 -32.65 10.50
N MET A 63 -13.05 -33.33 10.50
CA MET A 63 -14.37 -32.69 10.48
C MET A 63 -14.65 -31.86 11.74
N SER A 64 -14.28 -32.33 12.92
CA SER A 64 -14.45 -31.56 14.16
C SER A 64 -13.66 -30.27 14.13
N HIS A 65 -12.45 -30.29 13.55
CA HIS A 65 -11.64 -29.08 13.33
C HIS A 65 -12.28 -28.11 12.33
N VAL A 66 -12.78 -28.60 11.19
CA VAL A 66 -13.48 -27.77 10.19
C VAL A 66 -14.74 -27.12 10.76
N LEU A 67 -15.53 -27.87 11.53
CA LEU A 67 -16.73 -27.34 12.21
C LEU A 67 -16.35 -26.28 13.26
N ARG A 68 -15.24 -26.48 13.97
CA ARG A 68 -14.71 -25.49 14.92
C ARG A 68 -14.28 -24.21 14.23
N VAL A 69 -13.60 -24.31 13.08
CA VAL A 69 -13.22 -23.15 12.26
C VAL A 69 -14.46 -22.42 11.71
N LYS A 70 -15.49 -23.14 11.25
CA LYS A 70 -16.79 -22.55 10.85
C LYS A 70 -17.46 -21.79 11.98
N SER A 71 -17.54 -22.38 13.17
CA SER A 71 -18.13 -21.74 14.36
C SER A 71 -17.39 -20.47 14.76
N LEU A 72 -16.05 -20.49 14.70
CA LEU A 72 -15.22 -19.34 15.01
C LEU A 72 -15.38 -18.21 13.97
N LYS A 73 -15.48 -18.57 12.68
CA LYS A 73 -15.79 -17.61 11.61
C LYS A 73 -17.15 -16.94 11.84
N GLN A 74 -18.15 -17.70 12.25
CA GLN A 74 -19.49 -17.21 12.56
C GLN A 74 -19.49 -16.23 13.75
N THR A 75 -18.78 -16.54 14.82
CA THR A 75 -18.67 -15.66 16.01
C THR A 75 -18.03 -14.32 15.66
N VAL A 76 -17.04 -14.30 14.75
CA VAL A 76 -16.38 -13.06 14.30
C VAL A 76 -17.26 -12.25 13.35
N THR A 77 -18.07 -12.93 12.50
CA THR A 77 -19.02 -12.25 11.60
C THR A 77 -20.20 -11.68 12.37
N ASP A 78 -20.72 -12.36 13.38
CA ASP A 78 -21.81 -11.88 14.25
C ASP A 78 -21.40 -10.64 15.05
N ALA A 79 -20.13 -10.58 15.50
CA ALA A 79 -19.54 -9.39 16.10
C ALA A 79 -19.42 -8.19 15.12
N ARG A 80 -19.57 -8.40 13.82
CA ARG A 80 -19.42 -7.38 12.76
C ARG A 80 -20.73 -6.70 12.37
N ASP A 81 -21.89 -7.28 12.69
CA ASP A 81 -23.21 -6.84 12.20
C ASP A 81 -24.04 -6.01 13.18
N ASP A 82 -23.70 -5.97 14.48
CA ASP A 82 -24.37 -5.11 15.45
C ASP A 82 -23.89 -3.66 15.33
N ASN A 83 -24.68 -2.82 14.66
CA ASN A 83 -24.29 -1.51 14.13
C ASN A 83 -24.04 -0.37 15.14
N GLU A 84 -24.25 -0.53 16.45
CA GLU A 84 -23.99 0.52 17.45
C GLU A 84 -22.96 0.13 18.54
N ILE A 85 -22.70 -1.14 18.68
CA ILE A 85 -21.66 -1.67 19.57
C ILE A 85 -20.37 -1.93 18.77
N THR A 86 -20.42 -1.77 17.46
CA THR A 86 -19.52 -2.34 16.45
C THR A 86 -18.13 -1.73 16.38
N ALA A 87 -17.93 -0.45 16.60
CA ALA A 87 -16.58 0.13 16.49
C ALA A 87 -15.62 -0.38 17.58
N ARG A 88 -16.15 -0.63 18.79
CA ARG A 88 -15.36 -1.23 19.89
C ARG A 88 -15.19 -2.74 19.73
N ASN A 89 -16.21 -3.45 19.27
CA ASN A 89 -16.17 -4.89 19.10
C ASN A 89 -15.44 -5.32 17.82
N GLU A 90 -15.54 -4.57 16.71
CA GLU A 90 -14.69 -4.77 15.53
C GLU A 90 -13.21 -4.55 15.85
N GLU A 91 -12.90 -3.55 16.66
CA GLU A 91 -11.53 -3.31 17.08
C GLU A 91 -11.04 -4.40 18.05
N GLN A 92 -11.91 -4.97 18.86
CA GLN A 92 -11.61 -6.07 19.77
C GLN A 92 -11.57 -7.41 19.05
N ALA A 93 -12.42 -7.67 18.05
CA ALA A 93 -12.35 -8.84 17.18
C ALA A 93 -11.12 -8.81 16.24
N ARG A 94 -10.75 -7.62 15.74
CA ARG A 94 -9.49 -7.43 15.00
C ARG A 94 -8.25 -7.49 15.89
N ARG A 95 -8.39 -7.27 17.18
CA ARG A 95 -7.31 -7.42 18.18
C ARG A 95 -7.10 -8.87 18.58
N THR A 96 -8.08 -9.75 18.39
CA THR A 96 -7.88 -11.18 18.57
C THR A 96 -7.11 -11.73 17.39
N THR A 97 -6.18 -12.62 17.63
CA THR A 97 -5.36 -13.30 16.62
C THR A 97 -6.24 -13.90 15.51
N LEU A 98 -7.38 -14.44 15.89
CA LEU A 98 -8.39 -15.03 15.01
C LEU A 98 -9.02 -13.98 14.05
N GLY A 99 -9.34 -12.78 14.53
CA GLY A 99 -9.89 -11.72 13.69
C GLY A 99 -8.91 -11.23 12.63
N ARG A 100 -7.59 -11.32 12.88
CA ARG A 100 -6.55 -11.01 11.89
C ARG A 100 -6.42 -12.09 10.83
N ILE A 101 -6.45 -13.36 11.23
CA ILE A 101 -6.41 -14.51 10.33
C ILE A 101 -7.58 -14.43 9.34
N LEU A 102 -8.79 -14.22 9.84
CA LEU A 102 -10.00 -14.16 9.03
C LEU A 102 -10.07 -12.94 8.08
N THR A 103 -9.28 -11.90 8.32
CA THR A 103 -9.24 -10.70 7.48
C THR A 103 -8.05 -10.65 6.52
N HIS A 104 -7.11 -11.60 6.61
CA HIS A 104 -6.00 -11.70 5.65
C HIS A 104 -6.49 -12.33 4.35
N PRO A 105 -6.29 -11.73 3.15
CA PRO A 105 -6.84 -12.23 1.90
C PRO A 105 -6.44 -13.67 1.60
N ASP A 106 -5.15 -14.03 1.74
CA ASP A 106 -4.66 -15.39 1.46
C ASP A 106 -5.22 -16.43 2.44
N ILE A 107 -5.42 -16.04 3.71
CA ILE A 107 -5.96 -16.89 4.76
C ILE A 107 -7.48 -17.02 4.63
N SER A 108 -8.16 -15.93 4.23
CA SER A 108 -9.59 -15.94 3.93
C SER A 108 -9.90 -16.90 2.77
N ASP A 109 -9.09 -16.93 1.74
CA ASP A 109 -9.27 -17.85 0.60
C ASP A 109 -8.97 -19.30 0.97
N ALA A 110 -7.94 -19.56 1.78
CA ALA A 110 -7.64 -20.90 2.29
C ALA A 110 -8.73 -21.42 3.24
N MET A 111 -9.24 -20.58 4.16
CA MET A 111 -10.38 -20.93 5.01
C MET A 111 -11.66 -21.19 4.22
N ARG A 112 -11.85 -20.46 3.11
CA ARG A 112 -12.98 -20.63 2.21
C ARG A 112 -12.95 -22.00 1.53
N VAL A 113 -11.79 -22.42 1.02
CA VAL A 113 -11.59 -23.76 0.48
C VAL A 113 -11.84 -24.80 1.56
N ALA A 114 -11.27 -24.66 2.75
CA ALA A 114 -11.46 -25.58 3.87
C ALA A 114 -12.93 -25.71 4.31
N THR A 115 -13.67 -24.59 4.42
CA THR A 115 -15.08 -24.62 4.81
C THR A 115 -15.99 -25.20 3.72
N HIS A 116 -15.74 -24.93 2.43
CA HIS A 116 -16.48 -25.55 1.32
C HIS A 116 -16.23 -27.05 1.25
N THR A 117 -14.96 -27.45 1.32
CA THR A 117 -14.58 -28.86 1.28
C THR A 117 -15.13 -29.62 2.50
N GLY A 118 -15.09 -29.02 3.69
CA GLY A 118 -15.63 -29.63 4.91
C GLY A 118 -17.14 -29.82 4.88
N GLY A 119 -17.93 -28.91 4.32
CA GLY A 119 -19.37 -29.06 4.10
C GLY A 119 -19.67 -30.26 3.16
N SER A 120 -18.95 -30.33 2.04
CA SER A 120 -19.07 -31.44 1.08
C SER A 120 -18.63 -32.79 1.67
N ILE A 121 -17.62 -32.80 2.55
CA ILE A 121 -17.17 -34.03 3.25
C ILE A 121 -18.25 -34.51 4.22
N ALA A 122 -18.87 -33.62 5.01
CA ALA A 122 -19.93 -33.97 5.95
C ALA A 122 -21.14 -34.57 5.25
N GLU A 123 -21.57 -34.00 4.14
CA GLU A 123 -22.71 -34.48 3.35
C GLU A 123 -22.43 -35.84 2.70
N LYS A 124 -21.22 -36.02 2.19
CA LYS A 124 -20.78 -37.31 1.64
C LYS A 124 -20.63 -38.39 2.72
N LEU A 125 -20.11 -38.05 3.92
CA LEU A 125 -20.01 -38.99 5.05
C LEU A 125 -21.36 -39.52 5.50
N ALA A 126 -22.38 -38.68 5.54
CA ALA A 126 -23.75 -39.07 5.92
C ALA A 126 -24.40 -40.01 4.90
N SER A 127 -23.93 -40.05 3.65
CA SER A 127 -24.49 -40.84 2.55
C SER A 127 -23.69 -42.09 2.21
N VAL A 128 -22.49 -42.27 2.76
CA VAL A 128 -21.59 -43.39 2.41
C VAL A 128 -21.91 -44.64 3.20
N ARG A 129 -22.06 -45.77 2.50
CA ARG A 129 -22.08 -47.10 3.13
C ARG A 129 -20.64 -47.52 3.47
N PRO A 130 -20.41 -48.21 4.62
CA PRO A 130 -19.06 -48.60 5.06
C PRO A 130 -18.27 -49.45 4.06
N ASP A 131 -18.94 -50.09 3.13
CA ASP A 131 -18.35 -51.02 2.14
C ASP A 131 -17.92 -50.32 0.84
N ASP A 132 -18.11 -49.00 0.70
CA ASP A 132 -17.73 -48.26 -0.49
C ASP A 132 -16.32 -47.69 -0.37
N GLU A 133 -15.31 -48.51 -0.67
CA GLU A 133 -13.89 -48.13 -0.62
C GLU A 133 -13.54 -46.91 -1.48
N ARG A 134 -14.25 -46.65 -2.58
CA ARG A 134 -14.00 -45.49 -3.43
C ARG A 134 -14.43 -44.20 -2.75
N ALA A 135 -15.61 -44.19 -2.17
CA ALA A 135 -16.14 -43.02 -1.46
C ALA A 135 -15.29 -42.72 -0.21
N VAL A 136 -14.86 -43.77 0.52
CA VAL A 136 -13.95 -43.59 1.67
C VAL A 136 -12.62 -42.98 1.26
N ARG A 137 -12.01 -43.45 0.16
CA ARG A 137 -10.74 -42.86 -0.34
C ARG A 137 -10.90 -41.42 -0.76
N GLU A 138 -11.98 -41.04 -1.46
CA GLU A 138 -12.24 -39.65 -1.86
C GLU A 138 -12.43 -38.74 -0.64
N ILE A 139 -13.14 -39.21 0.39
CA ILE A 139 -13.36 -38.48 1.64
C ILE A 139 -12.04 -38.31 2.40
N THR A 140 -11.22 -39.37 2.47
CA THR A 140 -9.93 -39.33 3.15
C THR A 140 -8.98 -38.34 2.45
N SER A 141 -8.88 -38.39 1.13
CA SER A 141 -8.08 -37.44 0.36
C SER A 141 -8.50 -35.97 0.59
N LYS A 142 -9.81 -35.69 0.64
CA LYS A 142 -10.31 -34.34 0.94
C LYS A 142 -10.10 -33.93 2.39
N ALA A 143 -10.17 -34.89 3.33
CA ALA A 143 -9.86 -34.60 4.74
C ALA A 143 -8.37 -34.31 4.95
N GLU A 144 -7.49 -35.01 4.24
CA GLU A 144 -6.05 -34.73 4.23
C GLU A 144 -5.77 -33.35 3.65
N GLU A 145 -6.39 -32.97 2.53
CA GLU A 145 -6.28 -31.63 1.94
C GLU A 145 -6.74 -30.53 2.92
N VAL A 146 -7.84 -30.73 3.64
CA VAL A 146 -8.32 -29.80 4.67
C VAL A 146 -7.35 -29.71 5.84
N SER A 147 -6.77 -30.84 6.27
CA SER A 147 -5.79 -30.88 7.34
C SER A 147 -4.48 -30.16 6.96
N GLU A 148 -4.01 -30.33 5.72
CA GLU A 148 -2.84 -29.61 5.20
C GLU A 148 -3.09 -28.10 5.16
N ILE A 149 -4.28 -27.67 4.73
CA ILE A 149 -4.68 -26.26 4.74
C ILE A 149 -4.71 -25.71 6.17
N GLU A 150 -5.27 -26.45 7.13
CA GLU A 150 -5.34 -26.06 8.54
C GLU A 150 -3.93 -25.95 9.15
N GLN A 151 -3.06 -26.94 8.92
CA GLN A 151 -1.66 -26.87 9.35
C GLN A 151 -0.94 -25.68 8.75
N GLY A 152 -1.12 -25.42 7.45
CA GLY A 152 -0.54 -24.24 6.78
C GLY A 152 -1.07 -22.91 7.34
N LEU A 153 -2.31 -22.87 7.84
CA LEU A 153 -2.89 -21.70 8.52
C LEU A 153 -2.28 -21.51 9.91
N ILE A 154 -2.10 -22.59 10.68
CA ILE A 154 -1.47 -22.55 12.00
C ILE A 154 -0.01 -22.12 11.89
N GLU A 155 0.74 -22.68 10.94
CA GLU A 155 2.13 -22.30 10.68
C GLU A 155 2.26 -20.82 10.30
N LYS A 156 1.37 -20.33 9.43
CA LYS A 156 1.32 -18.89 9.08
C LYS A 156 0.99 -18.01 10.28
N GLU A 157 0.09 -18.43 11.16
CA GLU A 157 -0.24 -17.71 12.38
C GLU A 157 0.95 -17.66 13.36
N GLU A 158 1.67 -18.74 13.51
CA GLU A 158 2.87 -18.81 14.35
C GLU A 158 4.01 -17.97 13.76
N GLU A 159 4.20 -18.01 12.44
CA GLU A 159 5.12 -17.11 11.75
C GLU A 159 4.74 -15.64 11.94
N GLU A 160 3.45 -15.29 11.85
CA GLU A 160 2.99 -13.92 12.03
C GLU A 160 3.19 -13.42 13.47
N LYS A 161 3.05 -14.29 14.47
CA LYS A 161 3.36 -13.98 15.89
C LYS A 161 4.85 -13.73 16.14
N LYS A 162 5.72 -14.28 15.32
CA LYS A 162 7.18 -14.12 15.41
C LYS A 162 7.62 -12.70 15.02
N TYR A 163 6.84 -11.98 14.22
CA TYR A 163 7.18 -10.65 13.73
C TYR A 163 6.44 -9.55 14.49
N PRO A 164 7.00 -8.32 14.56
CA PRO A 164 6.32 -7.20 15.21
C PRO A 164 4.94 -6.94 14.60
N PRO A 165 3.92 -6.67 15.45
CA PRO A 165 2.57 -6.40 14.95
C PRO A 165 2.54 -5.13 14.09
N PRO A 166 1.77 -5.11 12.97
CA PRO A 166 1.60 -3.90 12.17
C PRO A 166 0.87 -2.81 12.96
N ASP A 167 0.98 -1.56 12.51
CA ASP A 167 0.32 -0.37 13.07
C ASP A 167 0.71 0.00 14.51
N LYS A 168 1.71 -0.66 15.13
CA LYS A 168 2.08 -0.44 16.53
C LYS A 168 3.59 -0.40 16.77
N GLY A 169 3.97 0.18 17.88
CA GLY A 169 5.36 0.19 18.38
C GLY A 169 6.34 0.74 17.33
N TYR A 170 7.25 -0.11 16.88
CA TYR A 170 8.31 0.29 15.94
C TYR A 170 7.80 0.78 14.56
N ALA A 171 6.56 0.47 14.17
CA ALA A 171 5.96 1.00 12.95
C ALA A 171 5.99 2.54 12.91
N TRP A 172 5.72 3.20 14.04
CA TRP A 172 5.77 4.67 14.12
C TRP A 172 7.20 5.22 14.06
N VAL A 173 8.20 4.45 14.52
CA VAL A 173 9.62 4.81 14.33
C VAL A 173 9.97 4.77 12.84
N ILE A 174 9.50 3.74 12.13
CA ILE A 174 9.66 3.67 10.66
C ILE A 174 8.98 4.86 9.98
N CYS A 175 7.76 5.24 10.41
CA CYS A 175 7.06 6.40 9.87
C CYS A 175 7.86 7.70 10.03
N VAL A 176 8.45 7.95 11.21
CA VAL A 176 9.31 9.12 11.45
C VAL A 176 10.62 9.03 10.67
N THR A 177 11.19 7.84 10.55
CA THR A 177 12.39 7.62 9.74
C THR A 177 12.13 7.93 8.27
N GLU A 178 10.98 7.50 7.77
CA GLU A 178 10.52 7.78 6.40
C GLU A 178 10.26 9.28 6.19
N LEU A 179 9.73 9.99 7.20
CA LEU A 179 9.60 11.45 7.17
C LEU A 179 10.96 12.12 6.92
N PHE A 180 12.02 11.72 7.63
CA PHE A 180 13.37 12.26 7.41
C PHE A 180 13.90 11.92 6.01
N MET A 181 13.62 10.72 5.51
CA MET A 181 13.97 10.32 4.16
C MET A 181 13.26 11.20 3.11
N ILE A 182 11.97 11.51 3.28
CA ILE A 182 11.23 12.41 2.38
C ILE A 182 11.75 13.85 2.47
N ILE A 183 12.16 14.33 3.65
CA ILE A 183 12.81 15.64 3.81
C ILE A 183 14.07 15.70 2.93
N THR A 184 14.92 14.67 2.98
CA THR A 184 16.21 14.65 2.27
C THR A 184 16.11 14.37 0.78
N THR A 185 15.00 13.79 0.31
CA THR A 185 14.77 13.48 -1.10
C THR A 185 13.86 14.53 -1.75
N TRP A 186 12.56 14.40 -1.59
CA TRP A 186 11.58 15.34 -2.17
C TRP A 186 11.71 16.76 -1.62
N GLY A 187 12.01 16.92 -0.32
CA GLY A 187 12.20 18.23 0.29
C GLY A 187 13.39 18.98 -0.31
N ALA A 188 14.53 18.32 -0.44
CA ALA A 188 15.71 18.92 -1.07
C ALA A 188 15.46 19.28 -2.55
N THR A 189 14.73 18.43 -3.29
CA THR A 189 14.38 18.67 -4.69
C THR A 189 13.47 19.90 -4.87
N THR A 190 12.53 20.15 -3.95
CA THR A 190 11.64 21.32 -4.04
C THR A 190 12.36 22.66 -3.84
N SER A 191 13.55 22.67 -3.22
CA SER A 191 14.38 23.88 -3.09
C SER A 191 15.12 24.29 -4.37
N TYR A 192 15.06 23.46 -5.42
CA TYR A 192 15.81 23.66 -6.67
C TYR A 192 15.50 25.01 -7.37
N GLY A 193 14.26 25.50 -7.21
CA GLY A 193 13.86 26.80 -7.77
C GLY A 193 14.73 27.97 -7.33
N VAL A 194 15.26 27.95 -6.10
CA VAL A 194 16.18 28.98 -5.57
C VAL A 194 17.49 29.03 -6.38
N PHE A 195 18.01 27.84 -6.73
CA PHE A 195 19.23 27.72 -7.52
C PHE A 195 19.02 28.15 -8.97
N ILE A 196 17.88 27.77 -9.57
CA ILE A 196 17.55 28.23 -10.94
C ILE A 196 17.53 29.76 -11.01
N SER A 197 16.85 30.41 -10.07
CA SER A 197 16.80 31.89 -10.02
C SER A 197 18.20 32.51 -9.93
N PHE A 198 19.06 31.98 -9.05
CA PHE A 198 20.43 32.42 -8.92
C PHE A 198 21.24 32.26 -10.21
N TRP A 199 21.19 31.06 -10.82
CA TRP A 199 21.97 30.78 -12.04
C TRP A 199 21.53 31.58 -13.24
N LEU A 200 20.22 31.83 -13.39
CA LEU A 200 19.68 32.68 -14.46
C LEU A 200 20.09 34.14 -14.28
N ASN A 201 19.96 34.71 -13.06
CA ASN A 201 20.26 36.09 -12.79
C ASN A 201 21.76 36.42 -12.91
N ASN A 202 22.62 35.44 -12.59
CA ASN A 202 24.07 35.62 -12.62
C ASN A 202 24.73 35.08 -13.90
N ASN A 203 23.96 34.55 -14.88
CA ASN A 203 24.47 33.87 -16.07
C ASN A 203 25.59 32.87 -15.74
N THR A 204 25.39 32.06 -14.67
CA THR A 204 26.43 31.20 -14.09
C THR A 204 26.95 30.16 -15.10
N PHE A 205 26.09 29.64 -15.97
CA PHE A 205 26.46 28.74 -17.05
C PHE A 205 26.22 29.41 -18.40
N ALA A 206 27.28 29.61 -19.16
CA ALA A 206 27.23 30.34 -20.42
C ALA A 206 26.26 29.68 -21.42
N GLY A 207 25.33 30.50 -21.97
CA GLY A 207 24.34 30.03 -22.97
C GLY A 207 23.24 29.12 -22.44
N ALA A 208 23.08 29.02 -21.13
CA ALA A 208 22.03 28.21 -20.53
C ALA A 208 20.70 28.94 -20.45
N ASP A 209 19.66 28.37 -21.03
CA ASP A 209 18.28 28.86 -20.98
C ASP A 209 17.51 28.23 -19.80
N PRO A 210 16.38 28.82 -19.38
CA PRO A 210 15.50 28.21 -18.35
C PRO A 210 15.13 26.75 -18.65
N MET A 211 15.00 26.39 -19.94
CA MET A 211 14.72 25.04 -20.38
C MET A 211 15.83 24.05 -20.02
N ASN A 212 17.08 24.47 -20.08
CA ASN A 212 18.23 23.62 -19.75
C ASN A 212 18.27 23.27 -18.27
N TYR A 213 17.92 24.22 -17.39
CA TYR A 213 17.81 23.97 -15.95
C TYR A 213 16.63 23.08 -15.60
N ALA A 214 15.47 23.33 -16.24
CA ALA A 214 14.30 22.47 -16.08
C ALA A 214 14.58 21.01 -16.53
N LEU A 215 15.36 20.83 -17.59
CA LEU A 215 15.75 19.50 -18.05
C LEU A 215 16.62 18.76 -17.01
N ALA A 216 17.52 19.46 -16.30
CA ALA A 216 18.35 18.84 -15.26
C ALA A 216 17.50 18.31 -14.10
N SER A 217 16.51 19.11 -13.60
CA SER A 217 15.59 18.66 -12.56
C SER A 217 14.66 17.55 -13.03
N SER A 218 14.15 17.63 -14.26
CA SER A 218 13.29 16.60 -14.85
C SER A 218 14.01 15.26 -15.00
N ILE A 219 15.30 15.27 -15.39
CA ILE A 219 16.13 14.05 -15.45
C ILE A 219 16.28 13.45 -14.04
N ALA A 220 16.57 14.28 -13.02
CA ALA A 220 16.70 13.80 -11.64
C ALA A 220 15.41 13.12 -11.16
N ILE A 221 14.25 13.74 -11.34
CA ILE A 221 12.95 13.19 -10.92
C ILE A 221 12.60 11.93 -11.74
N CYS A 222 12.85 11.96 -13.05
CA CYS A 222 12.63 10.80 -13.91
C CYS A 222 13.46 9.59 -13.44
N LEU A 223 14.76 9.76 -13.20
CA LEU A 223 15.64 8.70 -12.73
C LEU A 223 15.27 8.22 -11.32
N ALA A 224 14.88 9.14 -10.43
CA ALA A 224 14.40 8.80 -9.10
C ALA A 224 13.23 7.81 -9.14
N GLN A 225 12.37 7.94 -10.14
CA GLN A 225 11.24 7.05 -10.35
C GLN A 225 11.61 5.84 -11.22
N ALA A 226 12.16 6.04 -12.41
CA ALA A 226 12.39 4.99 -13.40
C ALA A 226 13.40 3.91 -12.95
N LEU A 227 14.32 4.23 -12.03
CA LEU A 227 15.25 3.27 -11.45
C LEU A 227 14.67 2.45 -10.29
N ALA A 228 13.38 2.57 -9.98
CA ALA A 228 12.70 1.78 -8.95
C ALA A 228 12.98 0.26 -9.09
N PRO A 229 12.87 -0.39 -10.27
CA PRO A 229 13.18 -1.82 -10.39
C PRO A 229 14.61 -2.15 -9.99
N VAL A 230 15.58 -1.31 -10.37
CA VAL A 230 16.99 -1.52 -10.04
C VAL A 230 17.21 -1.41 -8.54
N ALA A 231 16.62 -0.40 -7.89
CA ALA A 231 16.69 -0.22 -6.44
C ALA A 231 16.05 -1.39 -5.69
N MET A 232 14.88 -1.90 -6.15
CA MET A 232 14.20 -3.04 -5.55
C MET A 232 14.98 -4.35 -5.71
N ILE A 233 15.56 -4.62 -6.89
CA ILE A 233 16.43 -5.78 -7.11
C ILE A 233 17.65 -5.70 -6.20
N THR A 234 18.26 -4.53 -6.10
CA THR A 234 19.43 -4.31 -5.23
C THR A 234 19.07 -4.55 -3.76
N GLN A 235 17.95 -4.03 -3.28
CA GLN A 235 17.46 -4.28 -1.93
C GLN A 235 17.28 -5.78 -1.66
N ASN A 236 16.64 -6.51 -2.57
CA ASN A 236 16.40 -7.94 -2.40
C ASN A 236 17.67 -8.77 -2.40
N MET A 237 18.73 -8.30 -3.08
CA MET A 237 20.02 -9.01 -3.14
C MET A 237 20.94 -8.68 -1.96
N ILE A 238 21.19 -7.42 -1.69
CA ILE A 238 22.20 -6.98 -0.71
C ILE A 238 21.62 -6.42 0.58
N GLY A 239 20.33 -6.11 0.59
CA GLY A 239 19.59 -5.65 1.77
C GLY A 239 19.24 -4.18 1.76
N LEU A 240 18.19 -3.87 2.56
CA LEU A 240 17.60 -2.54 2.66
C LEU A 240 18.62 -1.47 3.06
N ASN A 241 19.29 -1.65 4.19
CA ASN A 241 20.21 -0.65 4.76
C ASN A 241 21.40 -0.37 3.86
N ILE A 242 21.96 -1.42 3.22
CA ILE A 242 23.09 -1.27 2.28
C ILE A 242 22.63 -0.51 1.03
N THR A 243 21.44 -0.81 0.52
CA THR A 243 20.87 -0.12 -0.65
C THR A 243 20.66 1.37 -0.37
N ILE A 244 20.07 1.72 0.78
CA ILE A 244 19.87 3.11 1.20
C ILE A 244 21.23 3.80 1.41
N ALA A 245 22.21 3.14 2.03
CA ALA A 245 23.55 3.69 2.23
C ALA A 245 24.26 3.99 0.91
N MET A 246 24.18 3.09 -0.08
CA MET A 246 24.69 3.33 -1.44
C MET A 246 24.01 4.56 -2.07
N GLY A 247 22.69 4.63 -2.01
CA GLY A 247 21.91 5.78 -2.47
C GLY A 247 22.35 7.07 -1.78
N THR A 248 22.57 7.04 -0.47
CA THR A 248 23.01 8.19 0.33
C THR A 248 24.39 8.71 -0.11
N ILE A 249 25.34 7.80 -0.35
CA ILE A 249 26.68 8.16 -0.82
C ILE A 249 26.62 8.81 -2.21
N ILE A 250 25.85 8.21 -3.13
CA ILE A 250 25.69 8.73 -4.49
C ILE A 250 25.00 10.10 -4.46
N ASN A 251 23.97 10.27 -3.64
CA ASN A 251 23.23 11.53 -3.48
C ASN A 251 24.13 12.64 -2.90
N PHE A 252 24.88 12.33 -1.83
CA PHE A 252 25.87 13.22 -1.25
C PHE A 252 26.92 13.66 -2.28
N ALA A 253 27.50 12.71 -3.01
CA ALA A 253 28.49 12.98 -4.05
C ALA A 253 27.89 13.86 -5.16
N GLY A 254 26.63 13.62 -5.56
CA GLY A 254 25.93 14.43 -6.56
C GLY A 254 25.81 15.89 -6.17
N TYR A 255 25.30 16.20 -4.97
CA TYR A 255 25.19 17.59 -4.47
C TYR A 255 26.56 18.21 -4.22
N MET A 256 27.52 17.45 -3.68
CA MET A 256 28.87 17.97 -3.41
C MET A 256 29.59 18.33 -4.71
N LEU A 257 29.56 17.44 -5.71
CA LEU A 257 30.17 17.68 -7.03
C LEU A 257 29.47 18.79 -7.79
N CYS A 258 28.13 18.95 -7.63
CA CYS A 258 27.40 20.09 -8.21
C CYS A 258 27.96 21.45 -7.74
N SER A 259 28.51 21.53 -6.52
CA SER A 259 29.15 22.75 -6.03
C SER A 259 30.45 23.13 -6.76
N PHE A 260 31.00 22.24 -7.60
CA PHE A 260 32.21 22.47 -8.39
C PHE A 260 31.94 22.61 -9.89
N CYS A 261 30.66 22.53 -10.31
CA CYS A 261 30.27 22.62 -11.71
C CYS A 261 30.59 24.04 -12.26
N THR A 262 31.19 24.05 -13.47
CA THR A 262 31.49 25.24 -14.24
C THR A 262 30.77 25.25 -15.58
N GLU A 263 30.33 24.07 -16.07
CA GLU A 263 29.66 23.90 -17.35
C GLU A 263 28.32 23.19 -17.19
N LEU A 264 27.39 23.48 -18.10
CA LEU A 264 26.03 22.98 -18.04
C LEU A 264 25.92 21.42 -18.08
N TRP A 265 26.75 20.76 -18.88
CA TRP A 265 26.73 19.30 -18.96
C TRP A 265 27.10 18.60 -17.63
N GLN A 266 27.98 19.24 -16.84
CA GLN A 266 28.33 18.76 -15.51
C GLN A 266 27.14 18.82 -14.56
N LEU A 267 26.24 19.81 -14.72
CA LEU A 267 25.01 19.90 -13.97
C LEU A 267 24.06 18.71 -14.27
N TYR A 268 23.96 18.30 -15.54
CA TYR A 268 23.18 17.12 -15.91
C TYR A 268 23.74 15.82 -15.29
N CYS A 269 25.08 15.69 -15.28
CA CYS A 269 25.74 14.53 -14.68
C CYS A 269 25.59 14.50 -13.15
N THR A 270 25.78 15.63 -12.48
CA THR A 270 25.78 15.68 -11.02
C THR A 270 24.35 15.74 -10.46
N LEU A 271 23.60 16.78 -10.80
CA LEU A 271 22.25 16.99 -10.28
C LEU A 271 21.22 16.08 -10.97
N GLY A 272 21.33 15.91 -12.28
CA GLY A 272 20.43 15.04 -13.02
C GLY A 272 20.66 13.56 -12.71
N LEU A 273 21.83 13.04 -13.11
CA LEU A 273 22.11 11.60 -13.06
C LEU A 273 22.44 11.11 -11.64
N MET A 274 23.42 11.74 -10.95
CA MET A 274 23.87 11.23 -9.65
C MET A 274 22.83 11.44 -8.57
N VAL A 275 22.29 12.65 -8.40
CA VAL A 275 21.26 12.92 -7.40
C VAL A 275 20.00 12.11 -7.70
N GLY A 276 19.55 12.03 -8.95
CA GLY A 276 18.39 11.21 -9.34
C GLY A 276 18.58 9.72 -9.04
N THR A 277 19.75 9.17 -9.34
CA THR A 277 20.09 7.76 -9.00
C THR A 277 20.13 7.57 -7.48
N GLY A 278 20.83 8.42 -6.74
CA GLY A 278 20.88 8.36 -5.28
C GLY A 278 19.50 8.43 -4.66
N PHE A 279 18.63 9.32 -5.16
CA PHE A 279 17.23 9.42 -4.76
C PHE A 279 16.48 8.09 -4.99
N ALA A 280 16.63 7.47 -6.15
CA ALA A 280 15.96 6.21 -6.46
C ALA A 280 16.29 5.11 -5.45
N PHE A 281 17.56 4.98 -5.05
CA PHE A 281 18.05 3.96 -4.12
C PHE A 281 17.66 4.23 -2.67
N ILE A 282 17.37 5.47 -2.30
CA ILE A 282 16.88 5.84 -0.98
C ILE A 282 15.35 5.68 -0.91
N PHE A 283 14.62 6.26 -1.86
CA PHE A 283 13.18 6.43 -1.83
C PHE A 283 12.39 5.14 -2.10
N ASN A 284 12.67 4.45 -3.22
CA ASN A 284 11.82 3.34 -3.64
C ASN A 284 11.80 2.15 -2.65
N PRO A 285 12.95 1.69 -2.11
CA PRO A 285 12.96 0.65 -1.10
C PRO A 285 12.18 1.02 0.16
N SER A 286 12.32 2.26 0.61
CA SER A 286 11.74 2.74 1.86
C SER A 286 10.21 2.77 1.81
N ILE A 287 9.61 3.28 0.72
CA ILE A 287 8.15 3.33 0.55
C ILE A 287 7.50 1.94 0.60
N VAL A 288 8.13 0.95 -0.01
CA VAL A 288 7.62 -0.43 0.02
C VAL A 288 7.66 -1.00 1.44
N ILE A 289 8.70 -0.67 2.19
CA ILE A 289 8.83 -1.08 3.60
C ILE A 289 7.75 -0.44 4.47
N LEU A 290 7.49 0.87 4.34
CA LEU A 290 6.42 1.55 5.08
C LEU A 290 5.09 0.83 4.93
N SER A 291 4.74 0.44 3.71
CA SER A 291 3.49 -0.27 3.41
C SER A 291 3.38 -1.63 4.09
N SER A 292 4.51 -2.28 4.42
CA SER A 292 4.54 -3.54 5.16
C SER A 292 4.30 -3.38 6.67
N TRP A 293 4.64 -2.21 7.24
CA TRP A 293 4.45 -1.89 8.65
C TRP A 293 3.06 -1.37 8.99
N PHE A 294 2.32 -0.84 8.00
CA PHE A 294 0.99 -0.27 8.19
C PHE A 294 -0.07 -0.96 7.36
N VAL A 295 -1.18 -1.35 8.00
CA VAL A 295 -2.36 -1.95 7.37
C VAL A 295 -3.57 -1.05 7.58
N LYS A 296 -3.92 -0.74 8.84
CA LYS A 296 -5.09 0.07 9.19
C LYS A 296 -4.84 1.57 9.01
N TYR A 297 -3.65 2.04 9.39
CA TYR A 297 -3.26 3.46 9.36
C TYR A 297 -2.35 3.81 8.18
N ARG A 298 -2.53 3.13 7.03
CA ARG A 298 -1.66 3.27 5.87
C ARG A 298 -1.74 4.66 5.24
N ALA A 299 -2.93 5.28 5.13
CA ALA A 299 -3.06 6.61 4.57
C ALA A 299 -2.54 7.69 5.53
N ILE A 300 -2.77 7.55 6.83
CA ILE A 300 -2.24 8.49 7.82
C ILE A 300 -0.72 8.43 7.90
N SER A 301 -0.13 7.22 7.89
CA SER A 301 1.33 7.07 7.89
C SER A 301 1.96 7.66 6.63
N SER A 302 1.40 7.40 5.44
CA SER A 302 1.84 8.02 4.19
C SER A 302 1.67 9.54 4.22
N GLY A 303 0.59 10.07 4.83
CA GLY A 303 0.37 11.51 4.99
C GLY A 303 1.42 12.18 5.88
N VAL A 304 1.77 11.53 6.99
CA VAL A 304 2.82 11.99 7.91
C VAL A 304 4.20 11.93 7.24
N THR A 305 4.52 10.85 6.55
CA THR A 305 5.84 10.74 5.89
C THR A 305 5.99 11.75 4.75
N ILE A 306 4.99 11.87 3.88
CA ILE A 306 5.07 12.76 2.71
C ILE A 306 5.00 14.23 3.11
N CYS A 307 4.49 14.62 4.30
CA CYS A 307 4.57 16.01 4.75
C CYS A 307 6.02 16.51 4.86
N GLY A 308 6.98 15.58 4.99
CA GLY A 308 8.41 15.86 4.94
C GLY A 308 8.86 16.60 3.69
N ALA A 309 8.21 16.41 2.55
CA ALA A 309 8.54 17.19 1.34
C ALA A 309 8.23 18.68 1.50
N GLY A 310 7.13 19.03 2.18
CA GLY A 310 6.79 20.42 2.51
C GLY A 310 7.77 21.01 3.54
N ILE A 311 8.02 20.29 4.63
CA ILE A 311 8.95 20.71 5.70
C ILE A 311 10.36 20.91 5.12
N GLY A 312 10.87 19.91 4.38
CA GLY A 312 12.18 19.97 3.75
C GLY A 312 12.27 21.06 2.69
N GLY A 313 11.19 21.24 1.89
CA GLY A 313 11.12 22.28 0.88
C GLY A 313 11.27 23.68 1.46
N VAL A 314 10.59 23.98 2.58
CA VAL A 314 10.75 25.26 3.28
C VAL A 314 12.15 25.37 3.90
N ALA A 315 12.61 24.36 4.63
CA ALA A 315 13.88 24.39 5.34
C ALA A 315 15.08 24.56 4.40
N PHE A 316 15.15 23.77 3.32
CA PHE A 316 16.23 23.82 2.37
C PHE A 316 16.16 25.07 1.49
N ALA A 317 14.96 25.55 1.09
CA ALA A 317 14.84 26.77 0.30
C ALA A 317 15.29 27.99 1.09
N LEU A 318 14.84 28.15 2.34
CA LEU A 318 15.26 29.29 3.19
C LEU A 318 16.75 29.19 3.52
N GLY A 319 17.25 28.04 3.94
CA GLY A 319 18.66 27.84 4.26
C GLY A 319 19.58 28.08 3.04
N ALA A 320 19.16 27.63 1.84
CA ALA A 320 19.91 27.89 0.62
C ALA A 320 19.89 29.37 0.25
N GLN A 321 18.73 30.04 0.34
CA GLN A 321 18.60 31.48 0.04
C GLN A 321 19.45 32.32 0.97
N ASP A 322 19.44 32.04 2.28
CA ASP A 322 20.23 32.78 3.27
C ASP A 322 21.73 32.60 3.02
N LEU A 323 22.20 31.39 2.72
CA LEU A 323 23.61 31.15 2.39
C LEU A 323 24.04 31.82 1.07
N ILE A 324 23.17 31.81 0.06
CA ILE A 324 23.41 32.50 -1.20
C ILE A 324 23.54 34.01 -0.96
N ASN A 325 22.64 34.60 -0.17
CA ASN A 325 22.68 36.02 0.17
C ASN A 325 23.94 36.40 0.97
N LEU A 326 24.34 35.54 1.92
CA LEU A 326 25.50 35.77 2.78
C LEU A 326 26.84 35.64 2.05
N LYS A 327 26.94 34.67 1.14
CA LYS A 327 28.20 34.34 0.44
C LYS A 327 28.25 34.86 -1.00
N SER A 328 27.12 35.31 -1.54
CA SER A 328 26.96 35.68 -2.96
C SER A 328 27.34 34.54 -3.92
N ASP A 329 27.25 33.29 -3.45
CA ASP A 329 27.64 32.08 -4.18
C ASP A 329 26.72 30.89 -3.82
N TYR A 330 26.24 30.18 -4.83
CA TYR A 330 25.38 29.00 -4.67
C TYR A 330 26.12 27.76 -4.15
N ARG A 331 27.44 27.71 -4.31
CA ARG A 331 28.28 26.55 -3.99
C ARG A 331 28.16 26.11 -2.53
N TRP A 332 28.13 27.08 -1.61
CA TRP A 332 27.99 26.81 -0.19
C TRP A 332 26.59 26.26 0.16
N ALA A 333 25.56 26.73 -0.53
CA ALA A 333 24.20 26.19 -0.35
C ALA A 333 24.11 24.75 -0.85
N MET A 334 24.74 24.39 -1.97
CA MET A 334 24.82 23.00 -2.43
C MET A 334 25.56 22.08 -1.44
N ARG A 335 26.68 22.54 -0.87
CA ARG A 335 27.42 21.81 0.16
C ARG A 335 26.63 21.65 1.43
N MET A 336 25.87 22.65 1.86
CA MET A 336 24.96 22.57 2.98
C MET A 336 23.90 21.46 2.76
N ILE A 337 23.25 21.45 1.59
CA ILE A 337 22.29 20.40 1.24
C ILE A 337 22.97 19.01 1.28
N ALA A 338 24.17 18.88 0.66
CA ALA A 338 24.92 17.62 0.67
C ALA A 338 25.17 17.10 2.09
N ILE A 339 25.67 17.94 2.99
CA ILE A 339 26.03 17.56 4.35
C ILE A 339 24.78 17.24 5.19
N VAL A 340 23.74 18.08 5.13
CA VAL A 340 22.52 17.88 5.90
C VAL A 340 21.80 16.61 5.44
N THR A 341 21.69 16.37 4.12
CA THR A 341 21.08 15.16 3.60
C THR A 341 21.89 13.91 3.95
N LEU A 342 23.23 13.96 3.94
CA LEU A 342 24.08 12.88 4.40
C LEU A 342 23.80 12.55 5.87
N CYS A 343 23.83 13.55 6.77
CA CYS A 343 23.62 13.34 8.19
C CYS A 343 22.24 12.73 8.49
N LEU A 344 21.18 13.27 7.90
CA LEU A 344 19.83 12.76 8.10
C LEU A 344 19.66 11.35 7.52
N ASN A 345 20.21 11.08 6.34
CA ASN A 345 20.14 9.74 5.74
C ASN A 345 20.98 8.70 6.50
N CYS A 346 22.02 9.09 7.22
CA CYS A 346 22.71 8.18 8.16
C CYS A 346 21.75 7.69 9.25
N PHE A 347 20.90 8.57 9.82
CA PHE A 347 19.85 8.14 10.75
C PHE A 347 18.83 7.21 10.07
N VAL A 348 18.45 7.52 8.83
CA VAL A 348 17.54 6.66 8.04
C VAL A 348 18.13 5.26 7.88
N VAL A 349 19.40 5.14 7.49
CA VAL A 349 20.09 3.85 7.33
C VAL A 349 20.10 3.02 8.63
N VAL A 350 20.29 3.67 9.79
CA VAL A 350 20.37 2.96 11.08
C VAL A 350 18.99 2.53 11.58
N LEU A 351 17.97 3.38 11.43
CA LEU A 351 16.65 3.16 12.00
C LEU A 351 15.70 2.38 11.07
N MET A 352 15.94 2.41 9.76
CA MET A 352 15.08 1.69 8.81
C MET A 352 15.25 0.18 8.94
N ARG A 353 14.14 -0.55 9.12
CA ARG A 353 14.13 -2.01 9.29
C ARG A 353 12.99 -2.65 8.53
N GLU A 354 13.27 -3.81 7.94
CA GLU A 354 12.24 -4.67 7.37
C GLU A 354 11.41 -5.31 8.51
N ARG A 355 10.09 -5.38 8.33
CA ARG A 355 9.20 -6.07 9.28
C ARG A 355 9.43 -7.58 9.28
N VAL A 356 9.54 -8.15 8.09
CA VAL A 356 9.83 -9.57 7.85
C VAL A 356 11.19 -9.67 7.19
N PRO A 357 12.21 -10.23 7.88
CA PRO A 357 13.54 -10.36 7.29
C PRO A 357 13.53 -11.39 6.17
N VAL A 358 13.96 -10.98 5.00
CA VAL A 358 14.06 -11.85 3.81
C VAL A 358 15.42 -12.55 3.80
N LYS A 359 15.44 -13.87 3.56
CA LYS A 359 16.70 -14.60 3.31
C LYS A 359 17.28 -14.12 1.99
N ARG A 360 18.53 -13.67 2.02
CA ARG A 360 19.24 -13.08 0.87
C ARG A 360 20.35 -13.99 0.41
N GLU A 361 20.42 -14.17 -0.90
CA GLU A 361 21.53 -14.89 -1.54
C GLU A 361 22.05 -14.06 -2.71
N VAL A 362 23.33 -13.67 -2.64
CA VAL A 362 23.99 -12.98 -3.73
C VAL A 362 24.52 -14.02 -4.72
N SER A 363 23.65 -14.43 -5.65
CA SER A 363 23.97 -15.40 -6.69
C SER A 363 23.44 -14.94 -8.05
N ARG A 364 24.08 -15.37 -9.14
CA ARG A 364 23.56 -15.14 -10.51
C ARG A 364 22.16 -15.76 -10.71
N LYS A 365 21.86 -16.87 -10.03
CA LYS A 365 20.54 -17.50 -10.04
C LYS A 365 19.52 -16.62 -9.33
N SER A 366 19.88 -16.10 -8.16
CA SER A 366 19.04 -15.17 -7.39
C SER A 366 18.78 -13.90 -8.18
N PHE A 367 19.79 -13.30 -8.82
CA PHE A 367 19.61 -12.11 -9.67
C PHE A 367 18.59 -12.35 -10.79
N LYS A 368 18.71 -13.47 -11.55
CA LYS A 368 17.74 -13.80 -12.60
C LYS A 368 16.32 -14.01 -12.05
N LEU A 369 16.21 -14.61 -10.87
CA LEU A 369 14.93 -14.82 -10.21
C LEU A 369 14.32 -13.47 -9.79
N GLN A 370 15.10 -12.59 -9.15
CA GLN A 370 14.66 -11.25 -8.75
C GLN A 370 14.26 -10.41 -9.96
N LEU A 371 15.04 -10.45 -11.03
CA LEU A 371 14.72 -9.78 -12.29
C LEU A 371 13.36 -10.25 -12.84
N LYS A 372 13.10 -11.55 -12.84
CA LYS A 372 11.83 -12.12 -13.30
C LYS A 372 10.67 -11.75 -12.37
N THR A 373 10.91 -11.70 -11.06
CA THR A 373 9.89 -11.37 -10.06
C THR A 373 9.53 -9.89 -10.10
N ILE A 374 10.54 -9.01 -10.08
CA ILE A 374 10.33 -7.56 -10.09
C ILE A 374 9.82 -7.07 -11.45
N LEU A 375 10.30 -7.65 -12.56
CA LEU A 375 9.82 -7.32 -13.90
C LEU A 375 8.70 -8.26 -14.38
N ASN A 376 7.81 -8.70 -13.49
CA ASN A 376 6.64 -9.47 -13.86
C ASN A 376 5.54 -8.56 -14.44
N TYR A 377 5.58 -8.35 -15.76
CA TYR A 377 4.62 -7.49 -16.46
C TYR A 377 3.16 -7.96 -16.38
N ARG A 378 2.92 -9.24 -16.10
CA ARG A 378 1.56 -9.79 -16.00
C ARG A 378 0.76 -9.17 -14.87
N THR A 379 1.41 -8.88 -13.76
CA THR A 379 0.78 -8.19 -12.62
C THR A 379 0.32 -6.80 -13.01
N MET A 380 1.12 -6.06 -13.82
CA MET A 380 0.77 -4.73 -14.28
C MET A 380 -0.39 -4.71 -15.28
N LEU A 381 -0.64 -5.81 -16.02
CA LEU A 381 -1.73 -5.87 -17.01
C LEU A 381 -3.13 -5.94 -16.38
N HIS A 382 -3.26 -6.03 -15.07
CA HIS A 382 -4.55 -5.90 -14.39
C HIS A 382 -5.07 -4.47 -14.54
N TRP A 383 -6.23 -4.29 -15.16
CA TRP A 383 -6.79 -2.98 -15.50
C TRP A 383 -6.91 -1.99 -14.31
N PRO A 384 -7.23 -2.41 -13.06
CA PRO A 384 -7.27 -1.47 -11.94
C PRO A 384 -5.90 -0.85 -11.64
N ILE A 385 -4.81 -1.64 -11.78
CA ILE A 385 -3.44 -1.17 -11.57
C ILE A 385 -3.08 -0.15 -12.65
N ILE A 386 -3.39 -0.45 -13.92
CA ILE A 386 -3.18 0.49 -15.02
C ILE A 386 -3.94 1.80 -14.77
N ALA A 387 -5.20 1.71 -14.36
CA ALA A 387 -6.02 2.89 -14.09
C ALA A 387 -5.46 3.73 -12.92
N ILE A 388 -5.01 3.10 -11.83
CA ILE A 388 -4.37 3.79 -10.69
C ILE A 388 -3.07 4.46 -11.14
N THR A 389 -2.25 3.80 -11.93
CA THR A 389 -0.99 4.34 -12.47
C THR A 389 -1.23 5.58 -13.34
N PHE A 390 -2.20 5.54 -14.26
CA PHE A 390 -2.54 6.70 -15.08
C PHE A 390 -3.18 7.83 -14.27
N TRP A 391 -4.06 7.49 -13.31
CA TRP A 391 -4.57 8.46 -12.35
C TRP A 391 -3.45 9.21 -11.65
N PHE A 392 -2.50 8.48 -11.09
CA PHE A 392 -1.37 9.07 -10.37
C PHE A 392 -0.44 9.84 -11.31
N GLY A 393 -0.08 9.27 -12.47
CA GLY A 393 0.79 9.91 -13.46
C GLY A 393 0.23 11.24 -13.97
N MET A 394 -1.07 11.32 -14.27
CA MET A 394 -1.69 12.58 -14.71
C MET A 394 -1.81 13.59 -13.55
N ALA A 395 -2.12 13.13 -12.35
CA ALA A 395 -2.20 14.00 -11.18
C ALA A 395 -0.83 14.61 -10.79
N ILE A 396 0.25 13.83 -10.90
CA ILE A 396 1.61 14.32 -10.59
C ILE A 396 2.10 15.34 -11.62
N VAL A 397 1.73 15.18 -12.91
CA VAL A 397 2.02 16.20 -13.93
C VAL A 397 1.41 17.54 -13.53
N SER A 398 0.13 17.57 -13.16
CA SER A 398 -0.54 18.78 -12.70
C SER A 398 0.16 19.39 -11.47
N TYR A 399 0.52 18.54 -10.50
CA TYR A 399 1.26 18.95 -9.31
C TYR A 399 2.58 19.64 -9.66
N ILE A 400 3.37 19.05 -10.55
CA ILE A 400 4.65 19.61 -11.00
C ILE A 400 4.44 20.96 -11.69
N VAL A 401 3.48 21.02 -12.63
CA VAL A 401 3.17 22.27 -13.35
C VAL A 401 2.79 23.41 -12.39
N ILE A 402 1.93 23.16 -11.41
CA ILE A 402 1.53 24.16 -10.42
C ILE A 402 2.75 24.60 -9.61
N THR A 403 3.51 23.64 -9.05
CA THR A 403 4.62 23.92 -8.13
C THR A 403 5.70 24.77 -8.80
N PHE A 404 6.12 24.44 -10.02
CA PHE A 404 7.18 25.16 -10.72
C PHE A 404 6.70 26.46 -11.41
N SER A 405 5.41 26.56 -11.74
CA SER A 405 4.86 27.78 -12.33
C SER A 405 4.57 28.89 -11.29
N LEU A 406 4.41 28.54 -10.01
CA LEU A 406 3.88 29.46 -8.99
C LEU A 406 4.76 30.68 -8.77
N ALA A 407 6.08 30.49 -8.62
CA ALA A 407 7.04 31.60 -8.44
C ALA A 407 7.12 32.51 -9.69
N SER A 408 7.20 31.89 -10.88
CA SER A 408 7.23 32.62 -12.15
C SER A 408 5.93 33.36 -12.44
N PHE A 409 4.80 32.83 -12.02
CA PHE A 409 3.50 33.49 -12.13
C PHE A 409 3.41 34.68 -11.15
N ALA A 410 3.96 34.55 -9.94
CA ALA A 410 4.03 35.64 -8.98
C ALA A 410 4.80 36.84 -9.53
N THR A 411 5.96 36.63 -10.17
CA THR A 411 6.73 37.72 -10.81
C THR A 411 5.98 38.33 -12.00
N PHE A 412 5.23 37.54 -12.75
CA PHE A 412 4.40 38.06 -13.85
C PHE A 412 3.31 39.02 -13.40
N ILE A 413 2.66 38.77 -12.25
CA ILE A 413 1.64 39.67 -11.69
C ILE A 413 2.25 40.88 -10.92
N GLY A 414 3.57 41.11 -11.03
CA GLY A 414 4.25 42.26 -10.48
C GLY A 414 4.82 42.11 -9.07
N LEU A 415 4.89 40.90 -8.54
CA LEU A 415 5.57 40.60 -7.27
C LEU A 415 7.09 40.52 -7.50
N SER A 416 7.87 40.89 -6.47
CA SER A 416 9.32 40.68 -6.51
C SER A 416 9.67 39.18 -6.47
N GLU A 417 10.85 38.81 -6.89
CA GLU A 417 11.33 37.41 -6.83
C GLU A 417 11.31 36.84 -5.40
N THR A 418 11.65 37.68 -4.41
CA THR A 418 11.57 37.32 -2.99
C THR A 418 10.13 37.05 -2.55
N GLN A 419 9.18 37.84 -3.02
CA GLN A 419 7.75 37.61 -2.75
C GLN A 419 7.23 36.34 -3.45
N GLY A 420 7.68 36.06 -4.69
CA GLY A 420 7.39 34.83 -5.40
C GLY A 420 7.91 33.57 -4.66
N SER A 421 9.12 33.67 -4.12
CA SER A 421 9.69 32.60 -3.27
C SER A 421 8.90 32.42 -1.97
N HIS A 422 8.40 33.49 -1.35
CA HIS A 422 7.54 33.43 -0.17
C HIS A 422 6.20 32.73 -0.48
N VAL A 423 5.59 33.03 -1.63
CA VAL A 423 4.35 32.34 -2.07
C VAL A 423 4.56 30.83 -2.22
N THR A 424 5.69 30.44 -2.84
CA THR A 424 6.06 29.02 -2.95
C THR A 424 6.36 28.41 -1.59
N GLY A 425 7.00 29.15 -0.69
CA GLY A 425 7.23 28.74 0.71
C GLY A 425 5.92 28.52 1.47
N ILE A 426 4.93 29.40 1.33
CA ILE A 426 3.59 29.27 1.90
C ILE A 426 2.89 28.02 1.35
N PHE A 427 2.95 27.81 0.03
CA PHE A 427 2.39 26.63 -0.60
C PHE A 427 2.99 25.32 -0.05
N ASN A 428 4.32 25.24 0.08
CA ASN A 428 5.00 24.07 0.65
C ASN A 428 4.70 23.90 2.14
N GLY A 429 4.66 24.99 2.92
CA GLY A 429 4.27 24.95 4.34
C GLY A 429 2.84 24.45 4.54
N CYS A 430 1.90 24.89 3.71
CA CYS A 430 0.52 24.39 3.72
C CYS A 430 0.43 22.90 3.33
N GLN A 431 1.27 22.42 2.42
CA GLN A 431 1.35 20.99 2.10
C GLN A 431 1.79 20.14 3.31
N ALA A 432 2.72 20.64 4.12
CA ALA A 432 3.15 19.95 5.33
C ALA A 432 1.99 19.71 6.32
N ILE A 433 1.04 20.65 6.39
CA ILE A 433 -0.16 20.55 7.24
C ILE A 433 -1.26 19.71 6.56
N GLY A 434 -1.49 19.93 5.27
CA GLY A 434 -2.59 19.32 4.52
C GLY A 434 -2.45 17.81 4.36
N ARG A 435 -1.24 17.30 4.12
CA ARG A 435 -0.98 15.88 3.85
C ARG A 435 -1.37 14.96 5.00
N PRO A 436 -1.03 15.20 6.28
CA PRO A 436 -1.55 14.40 7.39
C PRO A 436 -3.07 14.43 7.50
N ILE A 437 -3.70 15.59 7.26
CA ILE A 437 -5.17 15.74 7.30
C ILE A 437 -5.82 14.88 6.22
N ILE A 438 -5.30 14.92 4.98
CA ILE A 438 -5.78 14.06 3.88
C ILE A 438 -5.58 12.58 4.22
N GLY A 439 -4.48 12.21 4.88
CA GLY A 439 -4.23 10.85 5.36
C GLY A 439 -5.29 10.38 6.35
N ILE A 440 -5.65 11.22 7.33
CA ILE A 440 -6.74 10.95 8.29
C ILE A 440 -8.06 10.77 7.56
N CYS A 441 -8.37 11.65 6.59
CA CYS A 441 -9.58 11.53 5.77
C CYS A 441 -9.59 10.22 4.97
N GLY A 442 -8.45 9.82 4.39
CA GLY A 442 -8.29 8.57 3.65
C GLY A 442 -8.60 7.34 4.50
N ASP A 443 -8.06 7.28 5.71
CA ASP A 443 -8.31 6.14 6.62
C ASP A 443 -9.73 6.20 7.23
N ARG A 444 -10.34 7.37 7.39
CA ARG A 444 -11.68 7.52 7.97
C ARG A 444 -12.81 7.33 6.96
N TYR A 445 -12.72 7.96 5.79
CA TYR A 445 -13.80 7.99 4.79
C TYR A 445 -13.56 7.07 3.59
N GLY A 446 -12.38 6.45 3.52
CA GLY A 446 -11.94 5.60 2.42
C GLY A 446 -10.96 6.31 1.51
N LYS A 447 -9.92 5.57 1.11
CA LYS A 447 -8.78 6.10 0.36
C LYS A 447 -9.19 6.56 -1.05
N ILE A 448 -9.98 5.73 -1.74
CA ILE A 448 -10.47 6.03 -3.10
C ILE A 448 -11.50 7.16 -3.09
N ASN A 449 -12.39 7.19 -2.10
CA ASN A 449 -13.35 8.29 -1.94
C ASN A 449 -12.63 9.63 -1.73
N THR A 450 -11.62 9.65 -0.86
CA THR A 450 -10.79 10.83 -0.60
C THR A 450 -10.00 11.26 -1.85
N ALA A 451 -9.52 10.30 -2.65
CA ALA A 451 -8.84 10.58 -3.91
C ALA A 451 -9.77 11.28 -4.93
N LEU A 452 -11.01 10.81 -5.07
CA LEU A 452 -12.00 11.43 -5.95
C LEU A 452 -12.38 12.84 -5.51
N ILE A 453 -12.59 13.04 -4.20
CA ILE A 453 -12.90 14.37 -3.63
C ILE A 453 -11.72 15.30 -3.84
N GLY A 454 -10.48 14.84 -3.61
CA GLY A 454 -9.27 15.62 -3.87
C GLY A 454 -9.14 16.04 -5.33
N ASN A 455 -9.39 15.15 -6.28
CA ASN A 455 -9.42 15.49 -7.71
C ASN A 455 -10.43 16.60 -8.01
N VAL A 456 -11.68 16.47 -7.52
CA VAL A 456 -12.73 17.48 -7.77
C VAL A 456 -12.34 18.83 -7.18
N ILE A 457 -11.82 18.86 -5.95
CA ILE A 457 -11.41 20.12 -5.31
C ILE A 457 -10.27 20.77 -6.13
N VAL A 458 -9.28 20.00 -6.57
CA VAL A 458 -8.15 20.57 -7.32
C VAL A 458 -8.58 21.05 -8.72
N ILE A 459 -9.52 20.37 -9.38
CA ILE A 459 -10.12 20.85 -10.64
C ILE A 459 -10.76 22.22 -10.42
N ILE A 460 -11.57 22.37 -9.37
CA ILE A 460 -12.22 23.66 -9.04
C ILE A 460 -11.16 24.72 -8.73
N LEU A 461 -10.14 24.39 -7.93
CA LEU A 461 -9.06 25.33 -7.58
C LEU A 461 -8.30 25.82 -8.81
N ILE A 462 -8.05 24.96 -9.80
CA ILE A 462 -7.33 25.35 -11.01
C ILE A 462 -8.23 26.22 -11.90
N PHE A 463 -9.41 25.76 -12.29
CA PHE A 463 -10.23 26.45 -13.27
C PHE A 463 -10.95 27.67 -12.71
N ALA A 464 -11.43 27.61 -11.45
CA ALA A 464 -12.16 28.72 -10.86
C ALA A 464 -11.26 29.72 -10.11
N PHE A 465 -10.12 29.29 -9.55
CA PHE A 465 -9.28 30.15 -8.74
C PHE A 465 -7.97 30.50 -9.44
N PHE A 466 -7.16 29.51 -9.85
CA PHE A 466 -5.81 29.78 -10.40
C PHE A 466 -5.85 30.58 -11.71
N VAL A 467 -6.76 30.22 -12.62
CA VAL A 467 -6.93 30.93 -13.90
C VAL A 467 -7.35 32.40 -13.69
N ASN A 468 -8.06 32.69 -12.61
CA ASN A 468 -8.56 34.03 -12.30
C ASN A 468 -7.69 34.82 -11.29
N CYS A 469 -6.49 34.33 -10.98
CA CYS A 469 -5.56 35.05 -10.12
C CYS A 469 -4.96 36.26 -10.83
N ASN A 470 -5.33 37.47 -10.42
CA ASN A 470 -4.88 38.71 -11.04
C ASN A 470 -4.09 39.65 -10.09
N ASN A 471 -4.02 39.30 -8.80
CA ASN A 471 -3.30 40.10 -7.81
C ASN A 471 -2.63 39.23 -6.75
N SER A 472 -1.75 39.82 -5.94
CA SER A 472 -0.98 39.12 -4.91
C SER A 472 -1.86 38.45 -3.84
N ALA A 473 -2.96 39.09 -3.43
CA ALA A 473 -3.83 38.56 -2.41
C ALA A 473 -4.54 37.26 -2.89
N THR A 474 -5.03 37.26 -4.14
CA THR A 474 -5.65 36.05 -4.73
C THR A 474 -4.63 34.95 -4.94
N LEU A 475 -3.38 35.25 -5.32
CA LEU A 475 -2.34 34.26 -5.48
C LEU A 475 -1.92 33.65 -4.15
N ILE A 476 -1.78 34.42 -3.08
CA ILE A 476 -1.50 33.91 -1.73
C ILE A 476 -2.66 33.04 -1.25
N GLY A 477 -3.91 33.48 -1.43
CA GLY A 477 -5.10 32.68 -1.13
C GLY A 477 -5.11 31.36 -1.89
N PHE A 478 -4.79 31.37 -3.18
CA PHE A 478 -4.62 30.15 -3.98
C PHE A 478 -3.51 29.26 -3.43
N ALA A 479 -2.34 29.81 -3.12
CA ALA A 479 -1.20 29.05 -2.58
C ALA A 479 -1.55 28.35 -1.26
N ILE A 480 -2.30 29.02 -0.36
CA ILE A 480 -2.74 28.43 0.91
C ILE A 480 -3.71 27.26 0.65
N VAL A 481 -4.81 27.51 -0.07
CA VAL A 481 -5.85 26.49 -0.26
C VAL A 481 -5.35 25.34 -1.12
N SER A 482 -4.64 25.63 -2.22
CA SER A 482 -4.06 24.60 -3.07
C SER A 482 -2.99 23.80 -2.33
N GLY A 483 -2.13 24.46 -1.53
CA GLY A 483 -1.13 23.79 -0.70
C GLY A 483 -1.75 22.78 0.27
N LEU A 484 -2.85 23.11 0.93
CA LEU A 484 -3.55 22.19 1.85
C LEU A 484 -4.09 20.93 1.16
N VAL A 485 -4.45 21.01 -0.12
CA VAL A 485 -5.07 19.89 -0.85
C VAL A 485 -4.10 19.20 -1.79
N THR A 486 -3.22 19.96 -2.43
CA THR A 486 -2.29 19.42 -3.43
C THR A 486 -1.29 18.45 -2.79
N GLY A 487 -1.07 17.31 -3.43
CA GLY A 487 -0.29 16.20 -2.86
C GLY A 487 -1.15 15.03 -2.39
N TRP A 488 -2.50 15.15 -2.53
CA TRP A 488 -3.44 14.06 -2.25
C TRP A 488 -3.10 12.79 -3.03
N SER A 489 -2.72 12.93 -4.30
CA SER A 489 -2.43 11.79 -5.17
C SER A 489 -1.19 11.02 -4.73
N GLN A 490 -0.13 11.72 -4.32
CA GLN A 490 1.12 11.11 -3.89
C GLN A 490 0.94 10.23 -2.65
N LEU A 491 0.27 10.76 -1.61
CA LEU A 491 0.05 10.00 -0.38
C LEU A 491 -0.99 8.89 -0.55
N LEU A 492 -2.10 9.17 -1.29
CA LEU A 492 -3.14 8.17 -1.48
C LEU A 492 -2.71 7.06 -2.43
N ASN A 493 -1.84 7.32 -3.39
CA ASN A 493 -1.24 6.30 -4.24
C ASN A 493 -0.48 5.25 -3.42
N GLN A 494 0.37 5.70 -2.48
CA GLN A 494 1.11 4.82 -1.57
C GLN A 494 0.18 4.00 -0.65
N ALA A 495 -1.03 4.47 -0.40
CA ALA A 495 -2.01 3.78 0.43
C ALA A 495 -2.98 2.90 -0.36
N ILE A 496 -3.32 3.26 -1.62
CA ILE A 496 -4.30 2.55 -2.47
C ILE A 496 -3.63 1.37 -3.19
N MET A 497 -2.42 1.57 -3.74
CA MET A 497 -1.76 0.55 -4.55
C MET A 497 -1.50 -0.76 -3.79
N PRO A 498 -0.99 -0.76 -2.53
CA PRO A 498 -0.85 -1.98 -1.75
C PRO A 498 -2.17 -2.64 -1.34
N ASP A 499 -3.30 -1.91 -1.42
CA ASP A 499 -4.64 -2.47 -1.18
C ASP A 499 -5.25 -3.10 -2.45
N ALA A 500 -4.64 -2.85 -3.61
CA ALA A 500 -5.11 -3.35 -4.89
C ALA A 500 -4.42 -4.67 -5.30
N VAL A 501 -3.28 -5.01 -4.67
CA VAL A 501 -2.47 -6.20 -5.00
C VAL A 501 -2.02 -6.94 -3.74
N PRO A 502 -1.71 -8.25 -3.84
CA PRO A 502 -1.04 -8.97 -2.76
C PRO A 502 0.29 -8.30 -2.41
N MET A 503 0.64 -8.26 -1.12
CA MET A 503 1.85 -7.58 -0.64
C MET A 503 3.15 -8.15 -1.25
N ALA A 504 3.14 -9.43 -1.64
CA ALA A 504 4.27 -10.08 -2.32
C ALA A 504 4.50 -9.54 -3.75
N GLU A 505 3.45 -9.05 -4.43
CA GLU A 505 3.52 -8.51 -5.79
C GLU A 505 3.71 -6.98 -5.79
N TYR A 506 3.50 -6.33 -4.66
CA TYR A 506 3.59 -4.88 -4.55
C TYR A 506 4.94 -4.30 -5.01
N PRO A 507 6.12 -4.89 -4.71
CA PRO A 507 7.39 -4.39 -5.22
C PRO A 507 7.49 -4.38 -6.75
N SER A 508 6.88 -5.37 -7.42
CA SER A 508 6.83 -5.44 -8.88
C SER A 508 5.93 -4.34 -9.46
N VAL A 509 4.71 -4.20 -8.92
CA VAL A 509 3.76 -3.17 -9.35
C VAL A 509 4.33 -1.78 -9.13
N TRP A 510 4.90 -1.51 -7.94
CA TRP A 510 5.57 -0.26 -7.61
C TRP A 510 6.67 0.07 -8.61
N SER A 511 7.46 -0.93 -9.01
CA SER A 511 8.54 -0.75 -9.98
C SER A 511 8.03 -0.33 -11.37
N TYR A 512 7.00 -1.00 -11.88
CA TYR A 512 6.41 -0.65 -13.17
C TYR A 512 5.68 0.70 -13.15
N GLU A 513 4.90 0.94 -12.10
CA GLU A 513 4.22 2.21 -11.90
C GLU A 513 5.21 3.37 -11.98
N ASN A 514 6.32 3.26 -11.23
CA ASN A 514 7.31 4.32 -11.17
C ASN A 514 8.06 4.53 -12.50
N ILE A 515 8.28 3.49 -13.32
CA ILE A 515 8.80 3.67 -14.68
C ILE A 515 7.85 4.56 -15.50
N ILE A 516 6.55 4.27 -15.48
CA ILE A 516 5.55 5.03 -16.23
C ILE A 516 5.43 6.46 -15.69
N VAL A 517 5.38 6.61 -14.37
CA VAL A 517 5.33 7.93 -13.70
C VAL A 517 6.58 8.74 -13.97
N GLY A 518 7.76 8.10 -14.01
CA GLY A 518 9.01 8.73 -14.40
C GLY A 518 8.96 9.35 -15.80
N CYS A 519 8.33 8.67 -16.76
CA CYS A 519 8.08 9.22 -18.08
C CYS A 519 7.17 10.45 -18.03
N PHE A 520 6.10 10.43 -17.25
CA PHE A 520 5.23 11.61 -17.06
C PHE A 520 6.01 12.78 -16.45
N CYS A 521 6.85 12.52 -15.44
CA CYS A 521 7.65 13.56 -14.78
C CYS A 521 8.68 14.20 -15.72
N LEU A 522 9.30 13.41 -16.61
CA LEU A 522 10.31 13.91 -17.55
C LEU A 522 9.77 15.03 -18.45
N PHE A 523 8.53 14.88 -18.90
CA PHE A 523 7.92 15.82 -19.84
C PHE A 523 7.15 16.96 -19.17
N SER A 524 6.76 16.83 -17.90
CA SER A 524 5.82 17.74 -17.24
C SER A 524 6.33 19.18 -17.17
N GLU A 525 7.56 19.40 -16.74
CA GLU A 525 8.15 20.74 -16.60
C GLU A 525 8.47 21.35 -17.98
N VAL A 526 9.01 20.53 -18.89
CA VAL A 526 9.30 20.93 -20.28
C VAL A 526 8.05 21.38 -21.01
N VAL A 527 6.94 20.65 -20.86
CA VAL A 527 5.64 21.00 -21.45
C VAL A 527 5.10 22.29 -20.82
N ALA A 528 5.20 22.45 -19.50
CA ALA A 528 4.76 23.67 -18.81
C ALA A 528 5.47 24.92 -19.34
N LEU A 529 6.80 24.85 -19.53
CA LEU A 529 7.59 25.95 -20.07
C LEU A 529 7.27 26.25 -21.54
N LYS A 530 7.06 25.23 -22.38
CA LYS A 530 6.68 25.42 -23.79
C LYS A 530 5.27 25.98 -23.96
N LEU A 531 4.36 25.68 -23.03
CA LEU A 531 3.00 26.23 -23.04
C LEU A 531 2.95 27.68 -22.56
N ARG A 532 4.03 28.20 -21.97
CA ARG A 532 4.14 29.59 -21.57
C ARG A 532 4.35 30.48 -22.81
N ASP A 533 3.41 31.37 -23.08
CA ASP A 533 3.38 32.23 -24.23
C ASP A 533 3.61 33.68 -23.79
N LEU A 534 4.87 34.10 -23.79
CA LEU A 534 5.28 35.46 -23.34
C LEU A 534 4.72 36.58 -24.19
N SER A 535 4.23 36.31 -25.41
CA SER A 535 3.61 37.31 -26.30
C SER A 535 2.12 37.56 -25.99
N SER A 536 1.50 36.68 -25.17
CA SER A 536 0.09 36.75 -24.80
C SER A 536 -0.12 37.68 -23.59
N SER A 537 -1.28 38.30 -23.50
CA SER A 537 -1.73 39.01 -22.30
C SER A 537 -1.84 38.12 -21.05
N MET A 538 -1.98 36.80 -21.25
CA MET A 538 -2.04 35.79 -20.21
C MET A 538 -1.04 34.66 -20.49
N PRO A 539 0.25 34.86 -20.21
CA PRO A 539 1.30 33.89 -20.59
C PRO A 539 1.17 32.51 -20.03
N PHE A 540 0.56 32.36 -18.85
CA PHE A 540 0.43 31.08 -18.14
C PHE A 540 -0.89 30.35 -18.37
N LEU A 541 -1.86 30.98 -19.05
CA LEU A 541 -3.21 30.42 -19.22
C LEU A 541 -3.21 29.03 -19.86
N LYS A 542 -2.40 28.82 -20.91
CA LYS A 542 -2.29 27.51 -21.56
C LYS A 542 -1.75 26.43 -20.62
N ALA A 543 -0.77 26.75 -19.78
CA ALA A 543 -0.19 25.84 -18.79
C ALA A 543 -1.19 25.53 -17.65
N GLN A 544 -1.93 26.55 -17.17
CA GLN A 544 -2.98 26.39 -16.16
C GLN A 544 -4.12 25.48 -16.68
N ILE A 545 -4.61 25.74 -17.88
CA ILE A 545 -5.65 24.91 -18.52
C ILE A 545 -5.16 23.48 -18.72
N PHE A 546 -3.93 23.30 -19.20
CA PHE A 546 -3.32 21.96 -19.35
C PHE A 546 -3.28 21.21 -18.01
N SER A 547 -2.82 21.87 -16.95
CA SER A 547 -2.80 21.31 -15.60
C SER A 547 -4.20 20.87 -15.15
N GLY A 548 -5.23 21.69 -15.38
CA GLY A 548 -6.62 21.37 -15.07
C GLY A 548 -7.15 20.15 -15.84
N PHE A 549 -6.84 20.04 -17.13
CA PHE A 549 -7.22 18.87 -17.93
C PHE A 549 -6.48 17.59 -17.52
N MET A 550 -5.23 17.69 -17.02
CA MET A 550 -4.53 16.54 -16.46
C MET A 550 -5.25 16.01 -15.21
N VAL A 551 -5.69 16.87 -14.29
CA VAL A 551 -6.48 16.43 -13.12
C VAL A 551 -7.85 15.88 -13.52
N LEU A 552 -8.49 16.47 -14.53
CA LEU A 552 -9.76 15.96 -15.05
C LEU A 552 -9.57 14.55 -15.67
N GLY A 553 -8.51 14.35 -16.45
CA GLY A 553 -8.14 13.03 -16.96
C GLY A 553 -7.87 12.03 -15.83
N SER A 554 -7.14 12.44 -14.79
CA SER A 554 -6.89 11.59 -13.63
C SER A 554 -8.19 11.18 -12.92
N LEU A 555 -9.16 12.09 -12.78
CA LEU A 555 -10.48 11.79 -12.22
C LEU A 555 -11.20 10.68 -13.02
N LEU A 556 -11.14 10.74 -14.36
CA LEU A 556 -11.79 9.75 -15.23
C LEU A 556 -11.23 8.34 -15.03
N PHE A 557 -9.93 8.21 -14.74
CA PHE A 557 -9.31 6.92 -14.45
C PHE A 557 -9.68 6.41 -13.04
N MET A 558 -9.88 7.29 -12.05
CA MET A 558 -10.19 6.87 -10.69
C MET A 558 -11.66 6.42 -10.50
N ILE A 559 -12.59 6.94 -11.28
CA ILE A 559 -14.02 6.57 -11.22
C ILE A 559 -14.23 5.06 -11.39
N PRO A 560 -13.72 4.39 -12.46
CA PRO A 560 -13.88 2.95 -12.59
C PRO A 560 -13.14 2.15 -11.51
N VAL A 561 -12.03 2.64 -10.97
CA VAL A 561 -11.33 1.99 -9.85
C VAL A 561 -12.22 1.95 -8.60
N ARG A 562 -12.97 3.02 -8.32
CA ARG A 562 -13.94 3.03 -7.23
C ARG A 562 -15.02 1.96 -7.41
N GLU A 563 -15.59 1.88 -8.60
CA GLU A 563 -16.60 0.87 -8.92
C GLU A 563 -16.07 -0.55 -8.73
N TRP A 564 -14.86 -0.81 -9.26
CA TRP A 564 -14.19 -2.09 -9.10
C TRP A 564 -14.01 -2.47 -7.63
N LYS A 565 -13.52 -1.54 -6.80
CA LYS A 565 -13.31 -1.81 -5.37
C LYS A 565 -14.62 -2.08 -4.63
N ILE A 566 -15.66 -1.31 -4.92
CA ILE A 566 -17.00 -1.52 -4.33
C ILE A 566 -17.56 -2.87 -4.76
N ARG A 567 -17.41 -3.22 -6.04
CA ARG A 567 -17.82 -4.52 -6.56
C ARG A 567 -17.12 -5.66 -5.82
N GLN A 568 -15.80 -5.59 -5.68
CA GLN A 568 -15.01 -6.57 -4.93
C GLN A 568 -15.49 -6.71 -3.47
N MET A 569 -15.78 -5.58 -2.81
CA MET A 569 -16.32 -5.58 -1.44
C MET A 569 -17.72 -6.22 -1.36
N ILE A 570 -18.60 -5.95 -2.34
CA ILE A 570 -19.95 -6.52 -2.37
C ILE A 570 -19.88 -8.02 -2.68
N GLU A 571 -19.00 -8.45 -3.59
CA GLU A 571 -18.76 -9.86 -3.90
C GLU A 571 -18.31 -10.61 -2.65
N SER A 572 -17.34 -10.10 -1.90
CA SER A 572 -16.91 -10.69 -0.62
C SER A 572 -18.05 -10.77 0.42
N ARG A 573 -18.83 -9.69 0.56
CA ARG A 573 -19.98 -9.67 1.49
C ARG A 573 -21.10 -10.64 1.06
N LEU A 574 -21.30 -10.82 -0.24
CA LEU A 574 -22.28 -11.79 -0.75
C LEU A 574 -21.85 -13.22 -0.40
N GLU A 575 -20.58 -13.52 -0.52
CA GLU A 575 -20.04 -14.83 -0.15
C GLU A 575 -20.14 -15.08 1.36
N ASP A 576 -19.76 -14.09 2.17
CA ASP A 576 -19.93 -14.14 3.63
C ASP A 576 -21.42 -14.35 4.02
N ALA A 577 -22.36 -13.73 3.30
CA ALA A 577 -23.80 -13.91 3.55
C ALA A 577 -24.30 -15.31 3.14
N LYS A 578 -23.77 -15.89 2.05
CA LYS A 578 -24.10 -17.27 1.64
C LYS A 578 -23.58 -18.29 2.65
N ASP A 579 -22.31 -18.15 3.08
CA ASP A 579 -21.71 -19.01 4.10
C ASP A 579 -22.52 -18.98 5.41
N ARG A 580 -23.05 -17.79 5.79
CA ARG A 580 -23.96 -17.65 6.93
C ARG A 580 -25.29 -18.38 6.73
N MET A 581 -25.88 -18.25 5.56
CA MET A 581 -27.14 -18.92 5.25
C MET A 581 -26.98 -20.45 5.39
N GLU A 582 -25.89 -21.01 4.86
CA GLU A 582 -25.57 -22.43 5.00
C GLU A 582 -25.35 -22.83 6.48
N ALA A 583 -24.64 -22.01 7.25
CA ALA A 583 -24.40 -22.27 8.66
C ALA A 583 -25.69 -22.27 9.51
N ILE A 584 -26.62 -21.35 9.22
CA ILE A 584 -27.92 -21.27 9.91
C ILE A 584 -28.78 -22.50 9.55
N GLN A 585 -28.77 -22.96 8.30
CA GLN A 585 -29.51 -24.16 7.87
C GLN A 585 -29.03 -25.44 8.57
N MET A 586 -27.77 -25.50 8.99
CA MET A 586 -27.21 -26.63 9.73
C MET A 586 -27.51 -26.61 11.24
N THR A 587 -28.09 -25.54 11.77
CA THR A 587 -28.37 -25.39 13.20
C THR A 587 -29.74 -25.96 13.55
N SER A 588 -29.85 -26.76 14.63
CA SER A 588 -31.00 -27.61 14.95
C SER A 588 -32.21 -26.89 15.57
N ASP A 589 -32.22 -25.55 15.67
CA ASP A 589 -33.31 -24.79 16.32
C ASP A 589 -34.21 -24.09 15.25
N PRO A 590 -35.46 -24.61 15.02
CA PRO A 590 -36.28 -24.21 13.87
C PRO A 590 -36.87 -22.82 13.92
N GLU A 591 -37.14 -22.24 15.11
CA GLU A 591 -37.81 -20.92 15.22
C GLU A 591 -36.85 -19.75 15.09
N LYS A 592 -35.70 -19.82 15.77
CA LYS A 592 -34.65 -18.79 15.64
C LYS A 592 -33.98 -18.82 14.26
N SER A 593 -33.94 -20.00 13.62
CA SER A 593 -33.37 -20.17 12.27
C SER A 593 -34.20 -19.47 11.19
N ARG A 594 -35.54 -19.44 11.27
CA ARG A 594 -36.40 -18.83 10.24
C ARG A 594 -36.23 -17.32 10.15
N GLU A 595 -36.31 -16.59 11.26
CA GLU A 595 -36.18 -15.13 11.28
C GLU A 595 -34.77 -14.66 10.84
N SER A 596 -33.73 -15.42 11.22
CA SER A 596 -32.35 -15.16 10.77
C SER A 596 -32.12 -15.52 9.30
N LEU A 597 -32.73 -16.58 8.76
CA LEU A 597 -32.68 -16.95 7.34
C LEU A 597 -33.33 -15.90 6.45
N ASP A 598 -34.51 -15.36 6.84
CA ASP A 598 -35.18 -14.31 6.09
C ASP A 598 -34.34 -13.03 6.03
N ALA A 599 -33.72 -12.64 7.13
CA ALA A 599 -32.84 -11.48 7.16
C ALA A 599 -31.58 -11.64 6.28
N VAL A 600 -31.01 -12.84 6.25
CA VAL A 600 -29.83 -13.16 5.40
C VAL A 600 -30.23 -13.25 3.92
N SER A 601 -31.38 -13.85 3.60
CA SER A 601 -31.87 -13.96 2.21
C SER A 601 -32.11 -12.57 1.58
N VAL A 602 -32.72 -11.66 2.31
CA VAL A 602 -32.91 -10.25 1.87
C VAL A 602 -31.58 -9.56 1.61
N ARG A 603 -30.54 -9.82 2.42
CA ARG A 603 -29.19 -9.28 2.18
C ARG A 603 -28.55 -9.87 0.91
N ILE A 604 -28.68 -11.17 0.70
CA ILE A 604 -28.18 -11.86 -0.51
C ILE A 604 -28.84 -11.26 -1.76
N GLU A 605 -30.18 -11.13 -1.79
CA GLU A 605 -30.89 -10.52 -2.91
C GLU A 605 -30.44 -9.09 -3.18
N ARG A 606 -30.25 -8.28 -2.12
CA ARG A 606 -29.75 -6.92 -2.22
C ARG A 606 -28.35 -6.89 -2.85
N TYR A 607 -27.41 -7.75 -2.41
CA TYR A 607 -26.06 -7.81 -2.96
C TYR A 607 -26.08 -8.31 -4.40
N GLN A 608 -26.89 -9.33 -4.72
CA GLN A 608 -27.08 -9.82 -6.09
C GLN A 608 -27.63 -8.73 -7.02
N SER A 609 -28.62 -7.95 -6.55
CA SER A 609 -29.18 -6.84 -7.33
C SER A 609 -28.16 -5.74 -7.61
N LEU A 610 -27.21 -5.50 -6.68
CA LEU A 610 -26.11 -4.56 -6.85
C LEU A 610 -25.03 -5.10 -7.82
N LEU A 611 -24.83 -6.41 -7.89
CA LEU A 611 -23.82 -7.05 -8.75
C LEU A 611 -24.28 -7.26 -10.20
N THR A 612 -25.52 -6.88 -10.54
CA THR A 612 -26.02 -6.99 -11.92
C THR A 612 -25.14 -6.25 -12.92
N LYS A 613 -24.86 -6.88 -14.09
CA LYS A 613 -24.05 -6.31 -15.19
C LYS A 613 -24.80 -5.25 -16.01
N SER A 614 -25.67 -4.48 -15.39
CA SER A 614 -26.44 -3.41 -16.01
C SER A 614 -25.80 -2.05 -15.79
N SER A 615 -25.98 -1.09 -16.71
CA SER A 615 -25.56 0.31 -16.53
C SER A 615 -26.17 0.94 -15.26
N ARG A 616 -27.42 0.56 -14.91
CA ARG A 616 -28.05 0.96 -13.64
C ARG A 616 -27.32 0.33 -12.43
N GLY A 617 -26.89 -0.92 -12.52
CA GLY A 617 -26.10 -1.59 -11.49
C GLY A 617 -24.76 -0.91 -11.29
N TYR A 618 -24.06 -0.52 -12.36
CA TYR A 618 -22.82 0.24 -12.34
C TYR A 618 -22.98 1.58 -11.59
N LEU A 619 -23.99 2.38 -11.96
CA LEU A 619 -24.26 3.66 -11.31
C LEU A 619 -24.65 3.48 -9.83
N ARG A 620 -25.45 2.47 -9.48
CA ARG A 620 -25.79 2.18 -8.08
C ARG A 620 -24.57 1.82 -7.26
N ARG A 621 -23.61 1.04 -7.80
CA ARG A 621 -22.34 0.75 -7.13
C ARG A 621 -21.47 2.01 -7.03
N LEU A 622 -21.37 2.79 -8.11
CA LEU A 622 -20.59 4.02 -8.12
C LEU A 622 -21.01 5.00 -7.02
N PHE A 623 -22.29 5.11 -6.73
CA PHE A 623 -22.83 5.99 -5.66
C PHE A 623 -23.14 5.24 -4.35
N TYR A 624 -22.73 3.98 -4.23
CA TYR A 624 -22.99 3.22 -3.00
C TYR A 624 -22.21 3.84 -1.83
N PRO A 625 -22.90 4.18 -0.70
CA PRO A 625 -22.27 4.88 0.42
C PRO A 625 -21.44 3.91 1.28
N VAL A 626 -20.24 3.57 0.80
CA VAL A 626 -19.29 2.69 1.49
C VAL A 626 -17.93 3.32 1.49
N LYS A 627 -17.15 3.03 2.53
CA LYS A 627 -15.74 3.36 2.67
C LYS A 627 -14.94 2.54 1.64
N ALA A 628 -14.56 3.14 0.53
CA ALA A 628 -13.80 2.54 -0.56
C ALA A 628 -12.37 3.12 -0.65
#